data_22e17959e5d7b16313f5413e9efb5fc3
#
_entry.id   22e17959e5d7b16313f5413e9efb5fc3
#
_cell.length_a   1.000
_cell.length_b   1.000
_cell.length_c   1.000
_cell.angle_alpha   90.00
_cell.angle_beta   90.00
_cell.angle_gamma   90.00
#
_symmetry.space_group_name_H-M   'P 1'
#
loop_
_entity.id
_entity.type
_entity.pdbx_description
1 polymer ?
#
loop_
_entity_poly.entity_id
_entity_poly.type
_entity_poly.pdbx_seq_one_letter_code
_entity_poly.pdbx_strand_id
1 'polypeptide(L)'
;GLEEKAIKTGASKLIVADLTDEMCDDIIVPSIMMGAKYEKYLLGTAFARPIIAKKLAEIALAEGADAIAHGCTGKGNDQVRFELGIQYFAPGMTIIAPWREWEIKSRDEEIDYAEAHHVPLKISRETNYSKDKNLWHLSHEGLDLEDPANEPDLDKDKFLEMSVSPYKAPDAATEVSVDFEAGVPVAVNGEKMK
;
A
#
# COMPACT_ATOMS: atom_id res chain seq x y z
N GLY A 1 17.20 -9.48 4.23
CA GLY A 1 16.52 -8.59 3.27
C GLY A 1 15.27 -9.22 2.69
N LEU A 2 14.61 -8.53 1.75
CA LEU A 2 13.39 -9.04 1.10
C LEU A 2 13.64 -10.36 0.36
N GLU A 3 14.76 -10.47 -0.34
CA GLU A 3 15.13 -11.68 -1.07
C GLU A 3 15.31 -12.87 -0.13
N GLU A 4 16.04 -12.70 0.95
CA GLU A 4 16.22 -13.74 1.95
C GLU A 4 14.88 -14.20 2.54
N LYS A 5 13.96 -13.26 2.82
CA LYS A 5 12.62 -13.57 3.29
C LYS A 5 11.83 -14.37 2.24
N ALA A 6 11.84 -13.93 0.98
CA ALA A 6 11.14 -14.62 -0.09
C ALA A 6 11.61 -16.07 -0.26
N ILE A 7 12.92 -16.29 -0.33
CA ILE A 7 13.49 -17.63 -0.48
C ILE A 7 13.20 -18.52 0.74
N LYS A 8 13.31 -17.97 1.96
CA LYS A 8 12.98 -18.71 3.19
C LYS A 8 11.50 -19.12 3.29
N THR A 9 10.61 -18.36 2.66
CA THR A 9 9.18 -18.70 2.60
C THR A 9 8.81 -19.61 1.43
N GLY A 10 9.80 -20.11 0.67
CA GLY A 10 9.60 -21.08 -0.39
C GLY A 10 9.49 -20.49 -1.80
N ALA A 11 9.67 -19.19 -1.98
CA ALA A 11 9.72 -18.60 -3.32
C ALA A 11 10.99 -19.04 -4.05
N SER A 12 10.86 -19.37 -5.33
CA SER A 12 12.00 -19.70 -6.20
C SER A 12 12.74 -18.46 -6.70
N LYS A 13 12.06 -17.30 -6.70
CA LYS A 13 12.57 -16.04 -7.26
C LYS A 13 11.89 -14.85 -6.60
N LEU A 14 12.61 -13.75 -6.45
CA LEU A 14 12.07 -12.44 -6.11
C LEU A 14 12.22 -11.49 -7.30
N ILE A 15 11.17 -10.76 -7.62
CA ILE A 15 11.21 -9.64 -8.56
C ILE A 15 10.83 -8.38 -7.80
N VAL A 16 11.69 -7.37 -7.85
CA VAL A 16 11.40 -6.04 -7.28
C VAL A 16 11.22 -5.08 -8.45
N ALA A 17 10.01 -4.53 -8.58
CA ALA A 17 9.69 -3.53 -9.60
C ALA A 17 9.57 -2.15 -8.94
N ASP A 18 10.26 -1.16 -9.51
CA ASP A 18 10.07 0.24 -9.16
C ASP A 18 8.95 0.81 -10.03
N LEU A 19 7.89 1.31 -9.39
CA LEU A 19 6.73 1.90 -10.04
C LEU A 19 6.59 3.40 -9.72
N THR A 20 7.65 4.03 -9.24
CA THR A 20 7.62 5.40 -8.76
C THR A 20 7.24 6.37 -9.88
N ASP A 21 7.90 6.29 -11.01
CA ASP A 21 7.65 7.18 -12.15
C ASP A 21 6.23 6.96 -12.71
N GLU A 22 5.83 5.69 -12.91
CA GLU A 22 4.49 5.36 -13.39
C GLU A 22 3.39 5.82 -12.40
N MET A 23 3.62 5.70 -11.09
CA MET A 23 2.70 6.20 -10.08
C MET A 23 2.59 7.73 -10.12
N CYS A 24 3.70 8.44 -10.31
CA CYS A 24 3.70 9.89 -10.42
C CYS A 24 3.01 10.38 -11.69
N ASP A 25 3.44 9.88 -12.85
CA ASP A 25 3.04 10.42 -14.15
C ASP A 25 1.61 10.01 -14.52
N ASP A 26 1.25 8.74 -14.31
CA ASP A 26 -0.03 8.20 -14.76
C ASP A 26 -1.15 8.38 -13.72
N ILE A 27 -0.82 8.56 -12.44
CA ILE A 27 -1.81 8.61 -11.37
C ILE A 27 -1.76 9.90 -10.55
N ILE A 28 -0.63 10.22 -9.92
CA ILE A 28 -0.57 11.36 -8.97
C ILE A 28 -0.81 12.67 -9.70
N VAL A 29 -0.08 12.93 -10.78
CA VAL A 29 -0.22 14.17 -11.55
C VAL A 29 -1.63 14.33 -12.10
N PRO A 30 -2.24 13.35 -12.80
CA PRO A 30 -3.64 13.44 -13.22
C PRO A 30 -4.62 13.61 -12.03
N SER A 31 -4.36 12.98 -10.89
CA SER A 31 -5.20 13.12 -9.70
C SER A 31 -5.17 14.54 -9.13
N ILE A 32 -4.00 15.20 -9.14
CA ILE A 32 -3.85 16.60 -8.76
C ILE A 32 -4.62 17.48 -9.75
N MET A 33 -4.44 17.28 -11.05
CA MET A 33 -5.12 18.06 -12.10
C MET A 33 -6.64 17.97 -11.99
N MET A 34 -7.18 16.82 -11.62
CA MET A 34 -8.61 16.60 -11.43
C MET A 34 -9.13 17.04 -10.04
N GLY A 35 -8.24 17.32 -9.10
CA GLY A 35 -8.61 17.51 -7.69
C GLY A 35 -9.26 16.26 -7.09
N ALA A 36 -8.81 15.06 -7.51
CA ALA A 36 -9.41 13.79 -7.15
C ALA A 36 -9.23 13.48 -5.67
N LYS A 37 -10.37 13.33 -4.98
CA LYS A 37 -10.43 12.96 -3.56
C LYS A 37 -11.82 12.45 -3.23
N TYR A 38 -11.95 11.70 -2.16
CA TYR A 38 -13.21 11.35 -1.54
C TYR A 38 -13.30 12.05 -0.19
N GLU A 39 -14.11 13.10 -0.08
CA GLU A 39 -14.15 14.02 1.06
C GLU A 39 -12.73 14.59 1.38
N LYS A 40 -12.12 14.15 2.49
CA LYS A 40 -10.74 14.49 2.87
C LYS A 40 -9.72 13.40 2.55
N TYR A 41 -10.17 12.23 2.10
CA TYR A 41 -9.33 11.09 1.79
C TYR A 41 -8.77 11.20 0.37
N LEU A 42 -7.44 11.10 0.24
CA LEU A 42 -6.73 11.31 -1.03
C LEU A 42 -6.71 10.08 -1.95
N LEU A 43 -7.37 8.99 -1.59
CA LEU A 43 -7.53 7.79 -2.41
C LEU A 43 -6.23 7.04 -2.75
N GLY A 44 -5.13 7.25 -2.02
CA GLY A 44 -3.83 6.68 -2.38
C GLY A 44 -3.82 5.17 -2.51
N THR A 45 -4.49 4.46 -1.60
CA THR A 45 -4.62 3.00 -1.68
C THR A 45 -5.43 2.58 -2.91
N ALA A 46 -6.52 3.29 -3.22
CA ALA A 46 -7.34 3.00 -4.40
C ALA A 46 -6.57 3.23 -5.71
N PHE A 47 -5.68 4.21 -5.74
CA PHE A 47 -4.86 4.54 -6.90
C PHE A 47 -3.65 3.61 -7.08
N ALA A 48 -3.02 3.19 -5.98
CA ALA A 48 -1.84 2.34 -6.03
C ALA A 48 -2.15 0.91 -6.49
N ARG A 49 -3.27 0.32 -6.10
CA ARG A 49 -3.58 -1.09 -6.38
C ARG A 49 -3.69 -1.41 -7.88
N PRO A 50 -4.31 -0.59 -8.73
CA PRO A 50 -4.35 -0.84 -10.18
C PRO A 50 -2.99 -0.90 -10.85
N ILE A 51 -2.04 -0.02 -10.48
CA ILE A 51 -0.67 -0.05 -11.03
C ILE A 51 0.06 -1.31 -10.60
N ILE A 52 -0.06 -1.70 -9.33
CA ILE A 52 0.52 -2.93 -8.83
C ILE A 52 -0.08 -4.14 -9.56
N ALA A 53 -1.41 -4.18 -9.75
CA ALA A 53 -2.09 -5.25 -10.47
C ALA A 53 -1.62 -5.35 -11.93
N LYS A 54 -1.45 -4.21 -12.62
CA LYS A 54 -0.88 -4.16 -13.97
C LYS A 54 0.50 -4.80 -14.01
N LYS A 55 1.39 -4.37 -13.09
CA LYS A 55 2.75 -4.90 -13.05
C LYS A 55 2.80 -6.39 -12.69
N LEU A 56 1.96 -6.85 -11.77
CA LEU A 56 1.82 -8.27 -11.47
C LEU A 56 1.39 -9.09 -12.70
N ALA A 57 0.41 -8.59 -13.44
CA ALA A 57 -0.06 -9.23 -14.68
C ALA A 57 1.05 -9.29 -15.75
N GLU A 58 1.77 -8.18 -15.97
CA GLU A 58 2.89 -8.12 -16.90
C GLU A 58 3.98 -9.13 -16.53
N ILE A 59 4.36 -9.22 -15.26
CA ILE A 59 5.36 -10.15 -14.76
C ILE A 59 4.87 -11.59 -14.91
N ALA A 60 3.63 -11.88 -14.53
CA ALA A 60 3.07 -13.22 -14.63
C ALA A 60 3.04 -13.73 -16.07
N LEU A 61 2.66 -12.89 -17.03
CA LEU A 61 2.68 -13.22 -18.46
C LEU A 61 4.11 -13.44 -18.96
N ALA A 62 5.06 -12.59 -18.57
CA ALA A 62 6.47 -12.71 -18.97
C ALA A 62 7.15 -13.96 -18.39
N GLU A 63 6.79 -14.36 -17.18
CA GLU A 63 7.31 -15.59 -16.54
C GLU A 63 6.54 -16.85 -16.96
N GLY A 64 5.47 -16.72 -17.74
CA GLY A 64 4.63 -17.86 -18.14
C GLY A 64 3.89 -18.49 -16.97
N ALA A 65 3.48 -17.69 -16.00
CA ALA A 65 2.76 -18.17 -14.81
C ALA A 65 1.32 -18.58 -15.15
N ASP A 66 0.84 -19.64 -14.52
CA ASP A 66 -0.53 -20.13 -14.68
C ASP A 66 -1.54 -19.39 -13.79
N ALA A 67 -1.07 -18.73 -12.73
CA ALA A 67 -1.90 -18.07 -11.75
C ALA A 67 -1.19 -16.91 -11.05
N ILE A 68 -1.97 -15.99 -10.52
CA ILE A 68 -1.53 -14.93 -9.60
C ILE A 68 -2.21 -15.15 -8.24
N ALA A 69 -1.42 -15.24 -7.18
CA ALA A 69 -1.93 -15.32 -5.82
C ALA A 69 -1.81 -13.97 -5.10
N HIS A 70 -2.78 -13.64 -4.25
CA HIS A 70 -2.71 -12.48 -3.39
C HIS A 70 -3.20 -12.78 -1.98
N GLY A 71 -2.69 -12.04 -1.00
CA GLY A 71 -3.03 -12.16 0.42
C GLY A 71 -4.07 -11.14 0.91
N CYS A 72 -4.85 -10.55 0.03
CA CYS A 72 -5.90 -9.60 0.44
C CYS A 72 -7.00 -10.32 1.22
N THR A 73 -7.45 -9.71 2.32
CA THR A 73 -8.55 -10.27 3.11
C THR A 73 -9.85 -10.29 2.29
N GLY A 74 -10.71 -11.28 2.52
CA GLY A 74 -11.99 -11.40 1.82
C GLY A 74 -13.03 -10.33 2.19
N LYS A 75 -12.70 -9.39 3.09
CA LYS A 75 -13.59 -8.34 3.60
C LYS A 75 -13.27 -6.94 3.04
N GLY A 76 -12.03 -6.72 2.58
CA GLY A 76 -11.55 -5.41 2.14
C GLY A 76 -11.76 -5.15 0.64
N ASN A 77 -11.58 -3.89 0.25
CA ASN A 77 -11.69 -3.45 -1.15
C ASN A 77 -10.47 -3.84 -2.00
N ASP A 78 -9.34 -4.17 -1.38
CA ASP A 78 -8.09 -4.43 -2.09
C ASP A 78 -8.19 -5.66 -2.99
N GLN A 79 -8.86 -6.72 -2.55
CA GLN A 79 -9.10 -7.89 -3.39
C GLN A 79 -9.79 -7.52 -4.71
N VAL A 80 -10.83 -6.66 -4.65
CA VAL A 80 -11.59 -6.23 -5.85
C VAL A 80 -10.67 -5.43 -6.79
N ARG A 81 -9.88 -4.52 -6.25
CA ARG A 81 -8.95 -3.68 -7.02
C ARG A 81 -7.88 -4.52 -7.72
N PHE A 82 -7.27 -5.47 -7.01
CA PHE A 82 -6.28 -6.37 -7.59
C PHE A 82 -6.90 -7.29 -8.64
N GLU A 83 -8.01 -7.94 -8.32
CA GLU A 83 -8.61 -8.92 -9.22
C GLU A 83 -9.15 -8.28 -10.50
N LEU A 84 -9.84 -7.15 -10.41
CA LEU A 84 -10.29 -6.43 -11.61
C LEU A 84 -9.09 -5.94 -12.45
N GLY A 85 -8.03 -5.46 -11.82
CA GLY A 85 -6.80 -5.07 -12.53
C GLY A 85 -6.14 -6.26 -13.23
N ILE A 86 -5.98 -7.39 -12.53
CA ILE A 86 -5.41 -8.60 -13.09
C ILE A 86 -6.26 -9.10 -14.27
N GLN A 87 -7.57 -9.17 -14.12
CA GLN A 87 -8.47 -9.59 -15.20
C GLN A 87 -8.42 -8.67 -16.42
N TYR A 88 -8.21 -7.38 -16.21
CA TYR A 88 -8.08 -6.41 -17.29
C TYR A 88 -6.77 -6.57 -18.07
N PHE A 89 -5.62 -6.71 -17.37
CA PHE A 89 -4.30 -6.77 -18.00
C PHE A 89 -3.87 -8.18 -18.39
N ALA A 90 -4.41 -9.22 -17.77
CA ALA A 90 -4.16 -10.63 -18.07
C ALA A 90 -5.49 -11.41 -18.11
N PRO A 91 -6.34 -11.20 -19.15
CA PRO A 91 -7.63 -11.89 -19.27
C PRO A 91 -7.44 -13.41 -19.24
N GLY A 92 -8.19 -14.10 -18.38
CA GLY A 92 -8.13 -15.55 -18.23
C GLY A 92 -7.06 -16.05 -17.24
N MET A 93 -6.25 -15.18 -16.64
CA MET A 93 -5.33 -15.55 -15.58
C MET A 93 -6.10 -16.08 -14.36
N THR A 94 -5.67 -17.24 -13.86
CA THR A 94 -6.25 -17.80 -12.62
C THR A 94 -5.85 -16.95 -11.42
N ILE A 95 -6.82 -16.61 -10.57
CA ILE A 95 -6.57 -15.87 -9.33
C ILE A 95 -6.72 -16.81 -8.14
N ILE A 96 -5.70 -16.84 -7.28
CA ILE A 96 -5.69 -17.62 -6.04
C ILE A 96 -5.79 -16.62 -4.87
N ALA A 97 -6.88 -16.69 -4.14
CA ALA A 97 -7.15 -15.83 -2.99
C ALA A 97 -7.39 -16.68 -1.73
N PRO A 98 -6.32 -17.12 -1.05
CA PRO A 98 -6.40 -18.10 0.04
C PRO A 98 -7.34 -17.69 1.17
N TRP A 99 -7.42 -16.43 1.50
CA TRP A 99 -8.32 -15.89 2.53
C TRP A 99 -9.81 -16.21 2.31
N ARG A 100 -10.22 -16.51 1.10
CA ARG A 100 -11.62 -16.90 0.80
C ARG A 100 -11.84 -18.39 0.97
N GLU A 101 -10.78 -19.18 0.97
CA GLU A 101 -10.83 -20.65 0.99
C GLU A 101 -10.39 -21.22 2.33
N TRP A 102 -9.50 -20.51 3.05
CA TRP A 102 -8.97 -20.95 4.34
C TRP A 102 -9.99 -20.85 5.47
N GLU A 103 -9.86 -21.75 6.44
CA GLU A 103 -10.61 -21.71 7.69
C GLU A 103 -10.08 -20.64 8.67
N ILE A 104 -8.88 -20.11 8.44
CA ILE A 104 -8.25 -19.02 9.21
C ILE A 104 -9.14 -17.77 9.12
N LYS A 105 -9.58 -17.26 10.28
CA LYS A 105 -10.54 -16.14 10.36
C LYS A 105 -10.03 -14.95 11.14
N SER A 106 -8.88 -15.10 11.81
CA SER A 106 -8.31 -14.06 12.65
C SER A 106 -6.80 -13.94 12.42
N ARG A 107 -6.28 -12.79 12.82
CA ARG A 107 -4.85 -12.52 12.77
C ARG A 107 -4.04 -13.45 13.69
N ASP A 108 -4.61 -13.84 14.82
CA ASP A 108 -3.95 -14.76 15.75
C ASP A 108 -3.80 -16.14 15.13
N GLU A 109 -4.84 -16.67 14.48
CA GLU A 109 -4.78 -17.93 13.73
C GLU A 109 -3.78 -17.87 12.57
N GLU A 110 -3.63 -16.71 11.93
CA GLU A 110 -2.62 -16.48 10.89
C GLU A 110 -1.19 -16.55 11.44
N ILE A 111 -0.97 -15.98 12.62
CA ILE A 111 0.32 -16.07 13.32
C ILE A 111 0.60 -17.51 13.72
N ASP A 112 -0.37 -18.22 14.28
CA ASP A 112 -0.24 -19.61 14.68
C ASP A 112 0.08 -20.52 13.45
N TYR A 113 -0.57 -20.27 12.31
CA TYR A 113 -0.26 -20.94 11.05
C TYR A 113 1.17 -20.65 10.59
N ALA A 114 1.59 -19.40 10.62
CA ALA A 114 2.93 -19.00 10.21
C ALA A 114 4.02 -19.62 11.11
N GLU A 115 3.78 -19.68 12.43
CA GLU A 115 4.68 -20.36 13.37
C GLU A 115 4.76 -21.86 13.11
N ALA A 116 3.62 -22.53 12.90
CA ALA A 116 3.57 -23.96 12.60
C ALA A 116 4.30 -24.33 11.29
N HIS A 117 4.31 -23.40 10.32
CA HIS A 117 4.98 -23.57 9.04
C HIS A 117 6.36 -22.91 8.95
N HIS A 118 6.90 -22.44 10.07
CA HIS A 118 8.23 -21.79 10.15
C HIS A 118 8.39 -20.59 9.23
N VAL A 119 7.30 -19.86 8.96
CA VAL A 119 7.33 -18.62 8.17
C VAL A 119 7.98 -17.52 9.01
N PRO A 120 9.05 -16.86 8.53
CA PRO A 120 9.73 -15.82 9.32
C PRO A 120 8.89 -14.56 9.43
N LEU A 121 8.24 -14.35 10.56
CA LEU A 121 7.51 -13.13 10.89
C LEU A 121 8.36 -12.19 11.75
N LYS A 122 8.29 -10.90 11.46
CA LYS A 122 8.85 -9.82 12.30
C LYS A 122 7.76 -9.06 13.08
N ILE A 123 6.59 -9.68 13.23
CA ILE A 123 5.38 -9.03 13.75
C ILE A 123 5.20 -9.46 15.20
N SER A 124 5.07 -8.49 16.12
CA SER A 124 4.58 -8.74 17.46
C SER A 124 3.07 -8.49 17.53
N ARG A 125 2.35 -9.25 18.34
CA ARG A 125 0.89 -9.12 18.54
C ARG A 125 0.49 -7.74 19.09
N GLU A 126 1.45 -6.99 19.67
CA GLU A 126 1.16 -5.81 20.50
C GLU A 126 1.35 -4.46 19.81
N THR A 127 2.04 -4.38 18.66
CA THR A 127 2.50 -3.07 18.16
C THR A 127 2.27 -2.82 16.67
N ASN A 128 1.48 -3.65 15.99
CA ASN A 128 1.44 -3.60 14.54
C ASN A 128 0.10 -3.09 13.98
N TYR A 129 0.01 -1.77 13.79
CA TYR A 129 -1.05 -1.19 12.96
C TYR A 129 -0.97 -1.72 11.52
N SER A 130 -2.09 -1.92 10.87
CA SER A 130 -2.13 -2.04 9.43
C SER A 130 -1.89 -0.67 8.83
N LYS A 131 -0.88 -0.55 7.96
CA LYS A 131 -0.45 0.72 7.38
C LYS A 131 -0.38 0.62 5.87
N ASP A 132 -1.03 1.55 5.21
CA ASP A 132 -0.91 1.77 3.77
C ASP A 132 -0.06 3.01 3.50
N LYS A 133 1.27 2.80 3.43
CA LYS A 133 2.24 3.85 3.11
C LYS A 133 2.55 3.84 1.62
N ASN A 134 2.33 4.97 0.97
CA ASN A 134 2.67 5.18 -0.43
C ASN A 134 3.15 6.62 -0.65
N LEU A 135 3.51 6.97 -1.88
CA LEU A 135 3.97 8.32 -2.22
C LEU A 135 2.92 9.41 -1.93
N TRP A 136 1.65 9.05 -1.96
CA TRP A 136 0.55 10.00 -1.88
C TRP A 136 0.07 10.25 -0.46
N HIS A 137 0.05 9.22 0.37
CA HIS A 137 -0.32 9.33 1.78
C HIS A 137 0.05 8.09 2.62
N LEU A 138 -0.19 8.20 3.90
CA LEU A 138 -0.13 7.11 4.87
C LEU A 138 -1.48 7.01 5.58
N SER A 139 -2.08 5.84 5.60
CA SER A 139 -3.25 5.52 6.42
C SER A 139 -2.93 4.44 7.45
N HIS A 140 -3.68 4.44 8.55
CA HIS A 140 -3.53 3.50 9.65
C HIS A 140 -4.88 2.90 10.01
N GLU A 141 -4.88 1.61 10.36
CA GLU A 141 -6.02 0.91 10.94
C GLU A 141 -5.55 -0.19 11.88
N GLY A 142 -6.45 -0.70 12.70
CA GLY A 142 -6.19 -1.79 13.63
C GLY A 142 -5.87 -1.36 15.06
N LEU A 143 -5.69 -2.32 15.96
CA LEU A 143 -5.37 -2.14 17.37
C LEU A 143 -6.37 -1.21 18.10
N ASP A 144 -5.85 -0.22 18.83
CA ASP A 144 -6.63 0.78 19.57
C ASP A 144 -7.51 1.68 18.68
N LEU A 145 -7.21 1.77 17.39
CA LEU A 145 -8.04 2.51 16.42
C LEU A 145 -9.34 1.79 16.03
N GLU A 146 -9.48 0.51 16.36
CA GLU A 146 -10.73 -0.25 16.12
C GLU A 146 -11.86 0.21 17.02
N ASP A 147 -11.56 0.76 18.19
CA ASP A 147 -12.55 1.34 19.08
C ASP A 147 -12.65 2.86 18.82
N PRO A 148 -13.78 3.35 18.26
CA PRO A 148 -13.96 4.77 17.96
C PRO A 148 -14.01 5.67 19.21
N ALA A 149 -14.04 5.12 20.42
CA ALA A 149 -13.92 5.87 21.66
C ALA A 149 -12.45 6.25 21.97
N ASN A 150 -11.49 5.62 21.32
CA ASN A 150 -10.07 5.90 21.52
C ASN A 150 -9.60 7.05 20.63
N GLU A 151 -8.89 8.00 21.22
CA GLU A 151 -8.16 9.03 20.48
C GLU A 151 -6.85 8.45 19.93
N PRO A 152 -6.51 8.70 18.65
CA PRO A 152 -5.23 8.27 18.11
C PRO A 152 -4.04 8.88 18.85
N ASP A 153 -3.13 8.06 19.36
CA ASP A 153 -1.88 8.52 19.96
C ASP A 153 -0.86 8.92 18.89
N LEU A 154 -0.87 10.19 18.52
CA LEU A 154 0.02 10.74 17.48
C LEU A 154 1.50 10.77 17.90
N ASP A 155 1.80 10.61 19.18
CA ASP A 155 3.15 10.57 19.73
C ASP A 155 3.73 9.17 19.85
N LYS A 156 2.93 8.14 19.58
CA LYS A 156 3.39 6.75 19.59
C LYS A 156 4.52 6.54 18.60
N ASP A 157 5.55 5.83 19.01
CA ASP A 157 6.73 5.57 18.15
C ASP A 157 6.32 4.97 16.79
N LYS A 158 6.83 5.55 15.72
CA LYS A 158 6.55 5.14 14.34
C LYS A 158 5.06 5.20 13.93
N PHE A 159 4.21 5.92 14.66
CA PHE A 159 2.85 6.15 14.21
C PHE A 159 2.83 7.08 13.00
N LEU A 160 3.39 8.28 13.13
CA LEU A 160 3.54 9.24 12.03
C LEU A 160 4.89 9.06 11.34
N GLU A 161 4.91 8.42 10.16
CA GLU A 161 6.14 8.16 9.41
C GLU A 161 6.45 9.20 8.32
N MET A 162 5.43 9.95 7.87
CA MET A 162 5.56 10.97 6.82
C MET A 162 5.47 12.39 7.36
N SER A 163 5.17 12.53 8.65
CA SER A 163 5.03 13.81 9.35
C SER A 163 5.44 13.66 10.80
N VAL A 164 5.37 14.75 11.55
CA VAL A 164 5.55 14.75 13.00
C VAL A 164 4.22 15.03 13.69
N SER A 165 4.11 14.65 14.97
CA SER A 165 2.97 15.01 15.80
C SER A 165 2.74 16.53 15.79
N PRO A 166 1.49 17.00 15.69
CA PRO A 166 1.18 18.44 15.81
C PRO A 166 1.75 19.08 17.07
N TYR A 167 1.88 18.32 18.15
CA TYR A 167 2.47 18.79 19.42
C TYR A 167 3.99 19.00 19.35
N LYS A 168 4.65 18.43 18.34
CA LYS A 168 6.10 18.53 18.08
C LYS A 168 6.41 19.34 16.83
N ALA A 169 5.38 19.80 16.14
CA ALA A 169 5.54 20.66 14.96
C ALA A 169 6.06 22.05 15.36
N PRO A 170 6.77 22.76 14.47
CA PRO A 170 7.17 24.14 14.71
C PRO A 170 5.98 25.07 14.96
N ASP A 171 6.06 25.94 15.98
CA ASP A 171 5.03 26.95 16.25
C ASP A 171 5.02 28.07 15.19
N ALA A 172 6.16 28.31 14.54
CA ALA A 172 6.28 29.29 13.48
C ALA A 172 5.79 28.73 12.14
N ALA A 173 4.91 29.47 11.48
CA ALA A 173 4.45 29.12 10.14
C ALA A 173 5.61 29.14 9.13
N THR A 174 5.61 28.19 8.21
CA THR A 174 6.54 28.13 7.08
C THR A 174 5.74 28.33 5.80
N GLU A 175 6.12 29.33 5.00
CA GLU A 175 5.54 29.52 3.68
C GLU A 175 6.17 28.55 2.67
N VAL A 176 5.33 27.92 1.89
CA VAL A 176 5.75 27.04 0.79
C VAL A 176 5.01 27.50 -0.47
N SER A 177 5.76 27.80 -1.53
CA SER A 177 5.18 28.07 -2.84
C SER A 177 5.26 26.83 -3.73
N VAL A 178 4.20 26.57 -4.49
CA VAL A 178 4.17 25.53 -5.50
C VAL A 178 3.75 26.16 -6.82
N ASP A 179 4.59 26.04 -7.83
CA ASP A 179 4.29 26.56 -9.16
C ASP A 179 3.62 25.47 -10.00
N PHE A 180 2.59 25.86 -10.73
CA PHE A 180 1.83 24.95 -11.59
C PHE A 180 1.86 25.41 -13.05
N GLU A 181 2.05 24.49 -13.98
CA GLU A 181 1.86 24.69 -15.41
C GLU A 181 0.77 23.73 -15.92
N ALA A 182 -0.33 24.28 -16.44
CA ALA A 182 -1.48 23.52 -16.92
C ALA A 182 -2.04 22.48 -15.91
N GLY A 183 -1.99 22.82 -14.61
CA GLY A 183 -2.46 21.96 -13.53
C GLY A 183 -1.43 20.94 -13.02
N VAL A 184 -0.25 20.90 -13.61
CA VAL A 184 0.87 20.04 -13.18
C VAL A 184 1.78 20.83 -12.24
N PRO A 185 2.13 20.34 -11.02
CA PRO A 185 3.12 20.98 -10.18
C PRO A 185 4.51 20.85 -10.82
N VAL A 186 5.20 21.97 -11.01
CA VAL A 186 6.49 22.01 -11.73
C VAL A 186 7.65 22.54 -10.89
N ALA A 187 7.36 23.26 -9.79
CA ALA A 187 8.40 23.72 -8.90
C ALA A 187 7.88 23.85 -7.46
N VAL A 188 8.77 23.75 -6.49
CA VAL A 188 8.53 24.02 -5.07
C VAL A 188 9.56 25.05 -4.61
N ASN A 189 9.10 26.16 -4.03
CA ASN A 189 9.95 27.29 -3.58
C ASN A 189 10.91 27.77 -4.68
N GLY A 190 10.47 27.77 -5.93
CA GLY A 190 11.26 28.16 -7.10
C GLY A 190 12.25 27.12 -7.62
N GLU A 191 12.37 25.98 -6.95
CA GLU A 191 13.19 24.85 -7.43
C GLU A 191 12.35 23.94 -8.33
N LYS A 192 12.79 23.77 -9.57
CA LYS A 192 12.10 22.89 -10.53
C LYS A 192 12.14 21.45 -10.06
N MET A 193 10.98 20.81 -10.10
CA MET A 193 10.84 19.38 -9.86
C MET A 193 11.13 18.60 -11.15
N LYS A 194 11.65 17.37 -10.97
CA LYS A 194 11.83 16.45 -12.09
C LYS A 194 10.61 15.59 -12.22
#